data_a2cca57dd81578b4f5a877b187f89bb9
#
_entry.id   a2cca57dd81578b4f5a877b187f89bb9
#
_cell.length_a   1.000
_cell.length_b   1.000
_cell.length_c   1.000
_cell.angle_alpha   90.00
_cell.angle_beta   90.00
_cell.angle_gamma   90.00
#
_symmetry.space_group_name_H-M   'P 1'
#
loop_
_entity.id
_entity.type
_entity.pdbx_description
1 polymer ?
#
loop_
_entity_poly.entity_id
_entity_poly.type
_entity_poly.pdbx_seq_one_letter_code
_entity_poly.pdbx_strand_id
1 'polypeptide(L)'
;MITMSKIDNEFVPQVAEQSLMQDLRQIIEQARGHVAATANYELTMMYWHIGKRINVEVLGNQRAGYGKQIVSTVATQLQADYGKKGFEIRNIRRMMQFAVLFPQEQIVSQAATQLTWSHFVEVLPLKNDIAREFYITLAASERWGRNRLRKEIDNMLFERTAIATKPEELIKKELATLRDDRVLSPDLVFKSPYFLEFAGLKGMYSERNLEDSLVAHLEQFILELGNGFTFVERQKRMIIDGEDFYLDLLFYHRRLHRLIAIDLKLGRFKAQYKGQMELYLRWLEKNEMEPGEESPLGLLLCTEGSEEQIELLQLDKAGIRVAQYMTELPPRNILIQQIQKSLAEAKERLGNDVEKEDEV
;
A
#
# COMPACT_ATOMS: atom_id res chain seq x y z
N MET A 1 68.45 21.85 -5.85
CA MET A 1 67.47 22.76 -5.20
C MET A 1 66.18 22.63 -5.95
N ILE A 2 65.28 21.79 -5.42
CA ILE A 2 63.97 21.53 -6.05
C ILE A 2 62.95 22.32 -5.26
N THR A 3 62.34 23.28 -5.92
CA THR A 3 61.30 24.13 -5.41
C THR A 3 60.04 23.28 -5.14
N MET A 4 59.68 23.07 -3.89
CA MET A 4 58.39 22.52 -3.45
C MET A 4 57.29 23.53 -3.74
N SER A 5 56.31 23.10 -4.52
CA SER A 5 55.18 23.89 -4.98
C SER A 5 54.15 24.13 -3.86
N LYS A 6 53.68 25.36 -3.80
CA LYS A 6 52.53 25.85 -3.05
C LYS A 6 51.24 25.27 -3.64
N ILE A 7 50.82 24.08 -3.22
CA ILE A 7 49.51 23.50 -3.71
C ILE A 7 48.53 23.11 -2.58
N ASP A 8 48.91 23.18 -1.32
CA ASP A 8 48.09 22.51 -0.28
C ASP A 8 47.28 23.41 0.68
N ASN A 9 47.09 24.70 0.40
CA ASN A 9 46.45 25.58 1.38
C ASN A 9 45.12 26.22 1.01
N GLU A 10 44.57 26.01 -0.19
CA GLU A 10 43.27 26.57 -0.60
C GLU A 10 42.13 25.56 -0.61
N PHE A 11 42.42 24.25 -0.62
CA PHE A 11 41.41 23.21 -0.77
C PHE A 11 40.75 22.80 0.57
N VAL A 12 41.45 22.89 1.69
CA VAL A 12 40.99 22.50 3.01
C VAL A 12 39.92 23.44 3.59
N PRO A 13 40.00 24.77 3.46
CA PRO A 13 38.97 25.68 3.93
C PRO A 13 37.64 25.53 3.19
N GLN A 14 37.65 25.31 1.89
CA GLN A 14 36.46 25.23 1.04
C GLN A 14 35.66 23.96 1.27
N VAL A 15 36.33 22.84 1.53
CA VAL A 15 35.66 21.56 1.88
C VAL A 15 35.06 21.65 3.28
N ALA A 16 35.74 22.24 4.26
CA ALA A 16 35.23 22.44 5.62
C ALA A 16 34.01 23.40 5.63
N GLU A 17 34.05 24.47 4.82
CA GLU A 17 32.95 25.42 4.68
C GLU A 17 31.72 24.77 4.01
N GLN A 18 31.92 23.94 2.98
CA GLN A 18 30.83 23.18 2.35
C GLN A 18 30.20 22.16 3.30
N SER A 19 31.00 21.42 4.08
CA SER A 19 30.51 20.48 5.10
C SER A 19 29.71 21.23 6.17
N LEU A 20 30.23 22.34 6.70
CA LEU A 20 29.52 23.16 7.68
C LEU A 20 28.18 23.66 7.13
N MET A 21 28.16 24.16 5.88
CA MET A 21 26.91 24.62 5.24
C MET A 21 25.92 23.48 5.04
N GLN A 22 26.37 22.27 4.76
CA GLN A 22 25.54 21.09 4.64
C GLN A 22 24.92 20.71 6.00
N ASP A 23 25.73 20.72 7.07
CA ASP A 23 25.27 20.46 8.43
C ASP A 23 24.24 21.50 8.90
N LEU A 24 24.51 22.78 8.66
CA LEU A 24 23.55 23.84 8.99
C LEU A 24 22.22 23.69 8.24
N ARG A 25 22.26 23.37 6.94
CA ARG A 25 21.04 23.09 6.17
C ARG A 25 20.27 21.91 6.76
N GLN A 26 20.97 20.84 7.10
CA GLN A 26 20.35 19.66 7.71
C GLN A 26 19.65 20.01 9.04
N ILE A 27 20.31 20.78 9.92
CA ILE A 27 19.74 21.24 11.20
C ILE A 27 18.48 22.08 10.94
N ILE A 28 18.55 23.03 10.00
CA ILE A 28 17.41 23.90 9.67
C ILE A 28 16.24 23.08 9.11
N GLU A 29 16.49 22.18 8.17
CA GLU A 29 15.44 21.37 7.56
C GLU A 29 14.82 20.38 8.55
N GLN A 30 15.61 19.81 9.44
CA GLN A 30 15.09 18.96 10.53
C GLN A 30 14.18 19.76 11.47
N ALA A 31 14.60 20.96 11.89
CA ALA A 31 13.79 21.82 12.75
C ALA A 31 12.48 22.25 12.08
N ARG A 32 12.55 22.69 10.80
CA ARG A 32 11.36 23.05 10.01
C ARG A 32 10.41 21.87 9.83
N GLY A 33 10.96 20.67 9.54
CA GLY A 33 10.18 19.44 9.42
C GLY A 33 9.44 19.09 10.70
N HIS A 34 10.10 19.22 11.85
CA HIS A 34 9.50 18.97 13.15
C HIS A 34 8.35 19.94 13.47
N VAL A 35 8.57 21.24 13.26
CA VAL A 35 7.51 22.25 13.45
C VAL A 35 6.32 22.00 12.53
N ALA A 36 6.55 21.68 11.27
CA ALA A 36 5.48 21.39 10.32
C ALA A 36 4.69 20.11 10.70
N ALA A 37 5.37 19.06 11.16
CA ALA A 37 4.74 17.82 11.61
C ALA A 37 3.87 18.08 12.87
N THR A 38 4.41 18.80 13.85
CA THR A 38 3.65 19.16 15.06
C THR A 38 2.43 20.02 14.73
N ALA A 39 2.57 21.03 13.86
CA ALA A 39 1.45 21.86 13.45
C ALA A 39 0.36 21.06 12.71
N ASN A 40 0.74 20.13 11.86
CA ASN A 40 -0.21 19.24 11.16
C ASN A 40 -0.95 18.30 12.13
N TYR A 41 -0.23 17.75 13.11
CA TYR A 41 -0.81 16.92 14.15
C TYR A 41 -1.85 17.70 14.95
N GLU A 42 -1.48 18.84 15.51
CA GLU A 42 -2.37 19.68 16.32
C GLU A 42 -3.59 20.15 15.53
N LEU A 43 -3.41 20.53 14.26
CA LEU A 43 -4.50 20.91 13.37
C LEU A 43 -5.48 19.75 13.13
N THR A 44 -4.98 18.55 12.91
CA THR A 44 -5.81 17.37 12.66
C THR A 44 -6.60 16.98 13.90
N MET A 45 -5.94 16.97 15.08
CA MET A 45 -6.59 16.69 16.35
C MET A 45 -7.63 17.76 16.72
N MET A 46 -7.32 19.03 16.52
CA MET A 46 -8.26 20.13 16.70
C MET A 46 -9.52 19.92 15.86
N TYR A 47 -9.39 19.56 14.59
CA TYR A 47 -10.54 19.29 13.72
C TYR A 47 -11.37 18.09 14.20
N TRP A 48 -10.72 17.06 14.69
CA TRP A 48 -11.40 15.91 15.28
C TRP A 48 -12.20 16.30 16.54
N HIS A 49 -11.59 17.05 17.46
CA HIS A 49 -12.26 17.54 18.68
C HIS A 49 -13.42 18.47 18.37
N ILE A 50 -13.25 19.40 17.43
CA ILE A 50 -14.34 20.27 16.96
C ILE A 50 -15.50 19.42 16.42
N GLY A 51 -15.20 18.47 15.54
CA GLY A 51 -16.22 17.59 14.98
C GLY A 51 -16.96 16.79 16.04
N LYS A 52 -16.24 16.20 16.99
CA LYS A 52 -16.80 15.46 18.13
C LYS A 52 -17.70 16.34 18.99
N ARG A 53 -17.24 17.56 19.35
CA ARG A 53 -18.02 18.49 20.17
C ARG A 53 -19.31 18.94 19.50
N ILE A 54 -19.26 19.25 18.20
CA ILE A 54 -20.45 19.63 17.43
C ILE A 54 -21.43 18.46 17.34
N ASN A 55 -20.96 17.22 17.10
CA ASN A 55 -21.81 16.03 17.03
C ASN A 55 -22.56 15.81 18.34
N VAL A 56 -21.92 15.97 19.49
CA VAL A 56 -22.57 15.85 20.81
C VAL A 56 -23.72 16.86 20.94
N GLU A 57 -23.52 18.12 20.54
CA GLU A 57 -24.54 19.17 20.59
C GLU A 57 -25.70 18.88 19.63
N VAL A 58 -25.40 18.44 18.39
CA VAL A 58 -26.40 18.12 17.37
C VAL A 58 -27.24 16.92 17.75
N LEU A 59 -26.60 15.85 18.31
CA LEU A 59 -27.30 14.64 18.74
C LEU A 59 -28.19 14.85 19.97
N GLY A 60 -27.78 15.75 20.87
CA GLY A 60 -28.61 16.14 22.04
C GLY A 60 -29.93 16.84 21.68
N ASN A 61 -30.05 17.33 20.44
CA ASN A 61 -31.25 18.02 19.94
C ASN A 61 -31.84 17.23 18.76
N GLN A 62 -32.84 16.40 18.97
CA GLN A 62 -33.46 15.45 18.04
C GLN A 62 -34.15 16.07 16.78
N ARG A 63 -33.99 17.36 16.48
CA ARG A 63 -34.62 18.02 15.32
C ARG A 63 -33.64 18.24 14.18
N ALA A 64 -33.84 17.54 13.07
CA ALA A 64 -32.97 17.63 11.87
C ALA A 64 -32.77 19.07 11.32
N GLY A 65 -33.74 19.97 11.49
CA GLY A 65 -33.62 21.39 11.14
C GLY A 65 -32.65 22.16 12.04
N TYR A 66 -32.58 21.82 13.30
CA TYR A 66 -31.71 22.42 14.31
C TYR A 66 -30.22 22.13 14.01
N GLY A 67 -29.91 20.90 13.62
CA GLY A 67 -28.51 20.53 13.27
C GLY A 67 -27.94 21.32 12.09
N LYS A 68 -28.74 21.60 11.06
CA LYS A 68 -28.29 22.43 9.92
C LYS A 68 -28.03 23.87 10.33
N GLN A 69 -28.89 24.43 11.21
CA GLN A 69 -28.75 25.79 11.71
C GLN A 69 -27.53 25.95 12.63
N ILE A 70 -27.29 24.99 13.55
CA ILE A 70 -26.08 24.97 14.39
C ILE A 70 -24.82 25.02 13.54
N VAL A 71 -24.68 24.11 12.55
CA VAL A 71 -23.49 24.06 11.71
C VAL A 71 -23.26 25.39 10.98
N SER A 72 -24.32 26.03 10.47
CA SER A 72 -24.22 27.31 9.78
C SER A 72 -23.80 28.43 10.78
N THR A 73 -24.40 28.47 11.95
CA THR A 73 -24.10 29.48 12.98
C THR A 73 -22.66 29.33 13.48
N VAL A 74 -22.24 28.09 13.80
CA VAL A 74 -20.88 27.81 14.28
C VAL A 74 -19.86 28.18 13.17
N ALA A 75 -20.12 27.83 11.93
CA ALA A 75 -19.22 28.19 10.82
C ALA A 75 -19.08 29.72 10.69
N THR A 76 -20.19 30.45 10.75
CA THR A 76 -20.19 31.93 10.67
C THR A 76 -19.40 32.54 11.80
N GLN A 77 -19.64 32.09 13.04
CA GLN A 77 -18.96 32.61 14.21
C GLN A 77 -17.47 32.32 14.19
N LEU A 78 -17.07 31.05 13.92
CA LEU A 78 -15.64 30.69 13.83
C LEU A 78 -14.91 31.42 12.70
N GLN A 79 -15.60 31.70 11.58
CA GLN A 79 -15.01 32.52 10.50
C GLN A 79 -14.83 33.98 10.91
N ALA A 80 -15.74 34.53 11.72
CA ALA A 80 -15.60 35.88 12.24
C ALA A 80 -14.44 35.99 13.24
N ASP A 81 -14.30 34.99 14.12
CA ASP A 81 -13.32 35.02 15.23
C ASP A 81 -11.88 34.65 14.73
N TYR A 82 -11.77 33.66 13.82
CA TYR A 82 -10.49 33.05 13.41
C TYR A 82 -10.19 33.14 11.91
N GLY A 83 -11.06 33.73 11.12
CA GLY A 83 -10.92 33.85 9.68
C GLY A 83 -11.59 32.71 8.89
N LYS A 84 -11.75 32.93 7.60
CA LYS A 84 -12.50 31.99 6.72
C LYS A 84 -11.82 30.65 6.52
N LYS A 85 -10.49 30.63 6.45
CA LYS A 85 -9.73 29.42 6.09
C LYS A 85 -9.87 28.35 7.16
N GLY A 86 -10.37 27.19 6.77
CA GLY A 86 -10.52 26.03 7.65
C GLY A 86 -11.89 25.89 8.31
N PHE A 87 -12.70 26.98 8.38
CA PHE A 87 -14.00 26.98 9.06
C PHE A 87 -15.19 27.17 8.10
N GLU A 88 -15.00 26.89 6.81
CA GLU A 88 -16.11 26.84 5.86
C GLU A 88 -17.10 25.71 6.24
N ILE A 89 -18.37 25.91 5.99
CA ILE A 89 -19.46 24.95 6.30
C ILE A 89 -19.10 23.54 5.79
N ARG A 90 -18.51 23.44 4.60
CA ARG A 90 -18.09 22.17 4.03
C ARG A 90 -17.02 21.49 4.91
N ASN A 91 -16.06 22.25 5.44
CA ASN A 91 -14.99 21.71 6.27
C ASN A 91 -15.52 21.34 7.67
N ILE A 92 -16.41 22.15 8.27
CA ILE A 92 -17.09 21.80 9.53
C ILE A 92 -17.83 20.46 9.40
N ARG A 93 -18.58 20.25 8.30
CA ARG A 93 -19.24 18.96 8.05
C ARG A 93 -18.26 17.80 7.93
N ARG A 94 -17.09 18.01 7.31
CA ARG A 94 -16.02 17.02 7.26
C ARG A 94 -15.44 16.70 8.62
N MET A 95 -15.25 17.71 9.48
CA MET A 95 -14.81 17.50 10.87
C MET A 95 -15.83 16.65 11.65
N MET A 96 -17.12 16.94 11.51
CA MET A 96 -18.19 16.15 12.11
C MET A 96 -18.18 14.70 11.59
N GLN A 97 -18.10 14.50 10.28
CA GLN A 97 -17.98 13.18 9.65
C GLN A 97 -16.73 12.44 10.12
N PHE A 98 -15.60 13.13 10.21
CA PHE A 98 -14.34 12.58 10.67
C PHE A 98 -14.44 12.00 12.08
N ALA A 99 -15.02 12.76 13.03
CA ALA A 99 -15.20 12.30 14.40
C ALA A 99 -16.18 11.12 14.53
N VAL A 100 -17.14 10.98 13.59
CA VAL A 100 -18.05 9.81 13.54
C VAL A 100 -17.35 8.58 12.98
N LEU A 101 -16.63 8.74 11.87
CA LEU A 101 -15.99 7.62 11.16
C LEU A 101 -14.71 7.11 11.86
N PHE A 102 -14.08 7.96 12.68
CA PHE A 102 -12.91 7.63 13.48
C PHE A 102 -13.19 7.91 14.96
N PRO A 103 -13.99 7.08 15.64
CA PRO A 103 -14.42 7.35 17.01
C PRO A 103 -13.29 7.18 18.04
N GLN A 104 -12.25 6.43 17.72
CA GLN A 104 -11.13 6.14 18.60
C GLN A 104 -10.03 7.20 18.43
N GLU A 105 -9.87 8.05 19.44
CA GLU A 105 -8.88 9.12 19.46
C GLU A 105 -7.45 8.61 19.26
N GLN A 106 -7.13 7.47 19.84
CA GLN A 106 -5.80 6.87 19.75
C GLN A 106 -5.40 6.56 18.29
N ILE A 107 -6.32 6.01 17.48
CA ILE A 107 -6.06 5.71 16.04
C ILE A 107 -5.80 7.01 15.28
N VAL A 108 -6.62 8.04 15.53
CA VAL A 108 -6.46 9.36 14.90
C VAL A 108 -5.12 9.99 15.29
N SER A 109 -4.81 9.99 16.58
CA SER A 109 -3.58 10.54 17.14
C SER A 109 -2.33 9.87 16.55
N GLN A 110 -2.29 8.54 16.50
CA GLN A 110 -1.17 7.79 15.89
C GLN A 110 -1.01 8.14 14.39
N ALA A 111 -2.10 8.10 13.63
CA ALA A 111 -2.07 8.40 12.21
C ALA A 111 -1.69 9.87 11.92
N ALA A 112 -2.16 10.82 12.72
CA ALA A 112 -1.90 12.25 12.58
C ALA A 112 -0.41 12.62 12.78
N THR A 113 0.40 11.75 13.38
CA THR A 113 1.87 11.95 13.45
C THR A 113 2.53 11.88 12.08
N GLN A 114 1.94 11.17 11.12
CA GLN A 114 2.47 10.94 9.77
C GLN A 114 1.59 11.57 8.69
N LEU A 115 0.29 11.74 8.95
CA LEU A 115 -0.70 12.19 7.99
C LEU A 115 -1.23 13.57 8.34
N THR A 116 -1.64 14.32 7.32
CA THR A 116 -2.27 15.63 7.47
C THR A 116 -3.76 15.52 7.31
N TRP A 117 -4.52 16.56 7.74
CA TRP A 117 -5.96 16.66 7.51
C TRP A 117 -6.39 16.31 6.07
N SER A 118 -5.57 16.69 5.08
CA SER A 118 -5.89 16.42 3.68
C SER A 118 -5.91 14.93 3.33
N HIS A 119 -5.15 14.08 4.04
CA HIS A 119 -5.21 12.62 3.86
C HIS A 119 -6.53 12.07 4.40
N PHE A 120 -6.94 12.50 5.60
CA PHE A 120 -8.22 12.08 6.15
C PHE A 120 -9.39 12.48 5.25
N VAL A 121 -9.36 13.69 4.66
CA VAL A 121 -10.38 14.14 3.70
C VAL A 121 -10.52 13.22 2.49
N GLU A 122 -9.45 12.56 2.02
CA GLU A 122 -9.52 11.61 0.89
C GLU A 122 -10.28 10.33 1.26
N VAL A 123 -10.19 9.86 2.50
CA VAL A 123 -10.82 8.61 2.94
C VAL A 123 -12.24 8.78 3.48
N LEU A 124 -12.65 10.00 3.86
CA LEU A 124 -14.01 10.26 4.36
C LEU A 124 -15.15 9.77 3.43
N PRO A 125 -15.03 9.85 2.08
CA PRO A 125 -16.07 9.35 1.18
C PRO A 125 -16.21 7.83 1.11
N LEU A 126 -15.22 7.08 1.60
CA LEU A 126 -15.25 5.61 1.57
C LEU A 126 -16.34 5.08 2.52
N LYS A 127 -17.16 4.17 2.02
CA LYS A 127 -18.27 3.59 2.79
C LYS A 127 -17.81 2.45 3.71
N ASN A 128 -16.78 1.73 3.32
CA ASN A 128 -16.24 0.59 4.05
C ASN A 128 -15.26 1.07 5.13
N ASP A 129 -15.55 0.73 6.39
CA ASP A 129 -14.76 1.15 7.56
C ASP A 129 -13.35 0.51 7.53
N ILE A 130 -13.27 -0.75 7.13
CA ILE A 130 -12.01 -1.49 7.03
C ILE A 130 -11.13 -0.91 5.92
N ALA A 131 -11.74 -0.57 4.76
CA ALA A 131 -11.01 0.09 3.70
C ALA A 131 -10.45 1.46 4.15
N ARG A 132 -11.21 2.23 4.95
CA ARG A 132 -10.70 3.49 5.52
C ARG A 132 -9.51 3.24 6.44
N GLU A 133 -9.61 2.27 7.34
CA GLU A 133 -8.51 1.91 8.25
C GLU A 133 -7.29 1.41 7.47
N PHE A 134 -7.49 0.56 6.46
CA PHE A 134 -6.44 0.09 5.57
C PHE A 134 -5.68 1.25 4.92
N TYR A 135 -6.38 2.18 4.26
CA TYR A 135 -5.73 3.29 3.56
C TYR A 135 -4.99 4.23 4.52
N ILE A 136 -5.55 4.53 5.69
CA ILE A 136 -4.89 5.38 6.68
C ILE A 136 -3.66 4.68 7.25
N THR A 137 -3.76 3.42 7.62
CA THR A 137 -2.66 2.64 8.18
C THR A 137 -1.52 2.48 7.16
N LEU A 138 -1.86 2.14 5.92
CA LEU A 138 -0.86 1.97 4.87
C LEU A 138 -0.22 3.31 4.48
N ALA A 139 -1.00 4.38 4.33
CA ALA A 139 -0.49 5.71 4.02
C ALA A 139 0.47 6.23 5.09
N ALA A 140 0.17 5.99 6.38
CA ALA A 140 1.06 6.33 7.48
C ALA A 140 2.34 5.48 7.46
N SER A 141 2.22 4.16 7.34
CA SER A 141 3.33 3.21 7.33
C SER A 141 4.29 3.44 6.15
N GLU A 142 3.74 3.74 4.98
CA GLU A 142 4.47 3.93 3.72
C GLU A 142 4.83 5.41 3.44
N ARG A 143 4.43 6.32 4.33
CA ARG A 143 4.63 7.77 4.19
C ARG A 143 4.12 8.32 2.86
N TRP A 144 2.92 7.92 2.48
CA TRP A 144 2.32 8.43 1.24
C TRP A 144 1.99 9.90 1.35
N GLY A 145 2.22 10.65 0.26
CA GLY A 145 1.61 11.95 0.09
C GLY A 145 0.13 11.82 -0.29
N ARG A 146 -0.65 12.89 -0.08
CA ARG A 146 -2.08 12.94 -0.41
C ARG A 146 -2.40 12.47 -1.84
N ASN A 147 -1.62 12.89 -2.83
CA ASN A 147 -1.87 12.56 -4.23
C ASN A 147 -1.69 11.04 -4.50
N ARG A 148 -0.70 10.44 -3.84
CA ARG A 148 -0.52 8.98 -3.91
C ARG A 148 -1.69 8.27 -3.24
N LEU A 149 -2.09 8.66 -2.04
CA LEU A 149 -3.25 8.08 -1.36
C LEU A 149 -4.50 8.11 -2.25
N ARG A 150 -4.78 9.26 -2.88
CA ARG A 150 -5.91 9.39 -3.84
C ARG A 150 -5.76 8.40 -4.99
N LYS A 151 -4.58 8.32 -5.62
CA LYS A 151 -4.32 7.38 -6.72
C LYS A 151 -4.57 5.93 -6.30
N GLU A 152 -4.12 5.53 -5.11
CA GLU A 152 -4.30 4.15 -4.61
C GLU A 152 -5.79 3.85 -4.31
N ILE A 153 -6.54 4.84 -3.78
CA ILE A 153 -8.00 4.72 -3.62
C ILE A 153 -8.69 4.61 -4.99
N ASP A 154 -8.29 5.45 -5.93
CA ASP A 154 -8.84 5.45 -7.29
C ASP A 154 -8.56 4.13 -8.03
N ASN A 155 -7.42 3.50 -7.75
CA ASN A 155 -7.02 2.19 -8.28
C ASN A 155 -7.56 1.01 -7.47
N MET A 156 -8.43 1.25 -6.49
CA MET A 156 -9.05 0.20 -5.66
C MET A 156 -8.01 -0.72 -4.99
N LEU A 157 -6.94 -0.13 -4.44
CA LEU A 157 -5.84 -0.91 -3.87
C LEU A 157 -6.33 -1.88 -2.79
N PHE A 158 -7.21 -1.45 -1.88
CA PHE A 158 -7.76 -2.32 -0.84
C PHE A 158 -8.44 -3.55 -1.44
N GLU A 159 -9.33 -3.34 -2.38
CA GLU A 159 -10.13 -4.40 -3.01
C GLU A 159 -9.28 -5.39 -3.81
N ARG A 160 -8.14 -4.93 -4.34
CA ARG A 160 -7.17 -5.77 -5.08
C ARG A 160 -6.14 -6.44 -4.18
N THR A 161 -5.97 -5.99 -2.93
CA THR A 161 -4.97 -6.55 -2.01
C THR A 161 -5.47 -7.86 -1.44
N ALA A 162 -4.60 -8.87 -1.30
CA ALA A 162 -4.94 -10.20 -0.82
C ALA A 162 -5.65 -10.17 0.56
N ILE A 163 -5.31 -9.20 1.40
CA ILE A 163 -5.93 -9.02 2.72
C ILE A 163 -7.45 -8.79 2.63
N ALA A 164 -7.95 -8.17 1.55
CA ALA A 164 -9.38 -7.85 1.41
C ALA A 164 -10.28 -9.08 1.32
N THR A 165 -9.72 -10.24 0.97
CA THR A 165 -10.44 -11.51 0.91
C THR A 165 -10.52 -12.21 2.27
N LYS A 166 -9.75 -11.78 3.27
CA LYS A 166 -9.70 -12.41 4.60
C LYS A 166 -10.88 -11.98 5.48
N PRO A 167 -11.19 -12.73 6.55
CA PRO A 167 -12.17 -12.34 7.57
C PRO A 167 -11.82 -10.99 8.21
N GLU A 168 -12.84 -10.22 8.56
CA GLU A 168 -12.66 -8.86 9.10
C GLU A 168 -11.76 -8.78 10.32
N GLU A 169 -11.87 -9.74 11.23
CA GLU A 169 -11.05 -9.79 12.44
C GLU A 169 -9.57 -10.00 12.12
N LEU A 170 -9.27 -10.80 11.09
CA LEU A 170 -7.91 -10.99 10.62
C LEU A 170 -7.36 -9.72 9.96
N ILE A 171 -8.18 -9.04 9.15
CA ILE A 171 -7.78 -7.76 8.54
C ILE A 171 -7.44 -6.74 9.62
N LYS A 172 -8.32 -6.57 10.62
CA LYS A 172 -8.09 -5.65 11.75
C LYS A 172 -6.83 -5.98 12.52
N LYS A 173 -6.59 -7.28 12.77
CA LYS A 173 -5.36 -7.75 13.44
C LYS A 173 -4.10 -7.39 12.65
N GLU A 174 -4.08 -7.68 11.34
CA GLU A 174 -2.94 -7.37 10.47
C GLU A 174 -2.67 -5.86 10.40
N LEU A 175 -3.74 -5.04 10.29
CA LEU A 175 -3.63 -3.59 10.29
C LEU A 175 -3.12 -3.05 11.65
N ALA A 176 -3.55 -3.64 12.76
CA ALA A 176 -3.04 -3.30 14.09
C ALA A 176 -1.56 -3.66 14.21
N THR A 177 -1.14 -4.85 13.79
CA THR A 177 0.27 -5.28 13.78
C THR A 177 1.13 -4.35 12.92
N LEU A 178 0.64 -3.95 11.73
CA LEU A 178 1.36 -2.99 10.89
C LEU A 178 1.48 -1.60 11.55
N ARG A 179 0.42 -1.14 12.23
CA ARG A 179 0.38 0.16 12.89
C ARG A 179 1.26 0.21 14.14
N ASP A 180 1.17 -0.80 14.99
CA ASP A 180 1.75 -0.79 16.33
C ASP A 180 3.18 -1.35 16.33
N ASP A 181 3.42 -2.47 15.63
CA ASP A 181 4.70 -3.18 15.57
C ASP A 181 5.51 -2.87 14.30
N ARG A 182 4.91 -2.21 13.31
CA ARG A 182 5.48 -1.94 11.97
C ARG A 182 5.82 -3.21 11.17
N VAL A 183 5.22 -4.32 11.52
CA VAL A 183 5.37 -5.59 10.81
C VAL A 183 4.40 -5.63 9.64
N LEU A 184 4.93 -5.86 8.44
CA LEU A 184 4.17 -5.96 7.21
C LEU A 184 3.96 -7.42 6.85
N SER A 185 2.71 -7.83 6.61
CA SER A 185 2.42 -9.19 6.15
C SER A 185 2.41 -9.28 4.61
N PRO A 186 2.65 -10.47 4.04
CA PRO A 186 2.52 -10.69 2.60
C PRO A 186 1.12 -10.35 2.06
N ASP A 187 0.07 -10.61 2.83
CA ASP A 187 -1.31 -10.33 2.42
C ASP A 187 -1.62 -8.84 2.26
N LEU A 188 -0.83 -7.96 2.89
CA LEU A 188 -0.89 -6.51 2.69
C LEU A 188 -0.07 -6.02 1.47
N VAL A 189 0.74 -6.89 0.87
CA VAL A 189 1.63 -6.57 -0.25
C VAL A 189 1.10 -7.07 -1.58
N PHE A 190 0.72 -8.35 -1.65
CA PHE A 190 0.30 -8.97 -2.90
C PHE A 190 -1.11 -8.53 -3.32
N LYS A 191 -1.30 -8.39 -4.63
CA LYS A 191 -2.53 -7.91 -5.28
C LYS A 191 -3.06 -8.92 -6.30
N SER A 192 -4.32 -8.81 -6.62
CA SER A 192 -4.95 -9.43 -7.78
C SER A 192 -6.22 -8.61 -8.14
N PRO A 193 -6.34 -8.12 -9.39
CA PRO A 193 -5.36 -8.18 -10.46
C PRO A 193 -4.24 -7.13 -10.36
N TYR A 194 -3.12 -7.37 -11.03
CA TYR A 194 -2.10 -6.36 -11.33
C TYR A 194 -2.46 -5.61 -12.62
N PHE A 195 -2.20 -4.30 -12.65
CA PHE A 195 -2.46 -3.45 -13.81
C PHE A 195 -1.18 -3.23 -14.61
N LEU A 196 -1.05 -3.92 -15.73
CA LEU A 196 0.13 -3.90 -16.60
C LEU A 196 -0.13 -3.15 -17.93
N GLU A 197 -1.06 -2.18 -17.92
CA GLU A 197 -1.41 -1.37 -19.10
C GLU A 197 -0.20 -0.63 -19.68
N PHE A 198 0.74 -0.22 -18.82
CA PHE A 198 2.00 0.42 -19.21
C PHE A 198 2.89 -0.48 -20.10
N ALA A 199 2.70 -1.79 -20.08
CA ALA A 199 3.42 -2.71 -20.92
C ALA A 199 3.09 -2.53 -22.43
N GLY A 200 1.98 -1.83 -22.75
CA GLY A 200 1.59 -1.49 -24.12
C GLY A 200 1.23 -2.71 -24.99
N LEU A 201 1.02 -3.87 -24.39
CA LEU A 201 0.72 -5.12 -25.07
C LEU A 201 -0.80 -5.21 -25.37
N LYS A 202 -1.14 -5.48 -26.61
CA LYS A 202 -2.52 -5.63 -27.10
C LYS A 202 -2.65 -6.89 -27.93
N GLY A 203 -3.83 -7.52 -27.87
CA GLY A 203 -4.12 -8.71 -28.65
C GLY A 203 -3.28 -9.93 -28.24
N MET A 204 -2.76 -10.69 -29.21
CA MET A 204 -1.94 -11.87 -28.93
C MET A 204 -0.46 -11.52 -28.76
N TYR A 205 0.14 -11.97 -27.67
CA TYR A 205 1.57 -11.83 -27.36
C TYR A 205 2.07 -13.09 -26.65
N SER A 206 3.40 -13.28 -26.61
CA SER A 206 4.05 -14.40 -25.91
C SER A 206 4.43 -14.00 -24.47
N GLU A 207 4.71 -14.99 -23.61
CA GLU A 207 5.29 -14.77 -22.27
C GLU A 207 6.58 -13.96 -22.38
N ARG A 208 7.43 -14.26 -23.37
CA ARG A 208 8.65 -13.48 -23.63
C ARG A 208 8.38 -12.03 -23.99
N ASN A 209 7.35 -11.72 -24.80
CA ASN A 209 6.99 -10.35 -25.12
C ASN A 209 6.54 -9.59 -23.86
N LEU A 210 5.79 -10.26 -22.97
CA LEU A 210 5.38 -9.69 -21.69
C LEU A 210 6.60 -9.41 -20.81
N GLU A 211 7.48 -10.39 -20.64
CA GLU A 211 8.71 -10.26 -19.87
C GLU A 211 9.60 -9.11 -20.40
N ASP A 212 9.86 -9.08 -21.71
CA ASP A 212 10.66 -8.02 -22.36
C ASP A 212 10.05 -6.64 -22.11
N SER A 213 8.73 -6.53 -22.20
CA SER A 213 8.03 -5.26 -21.94
C SER A 213 8.07 -4.86 -20.47
N LEU A 214 7.90 -5.79 -19.53
CA LEU A 214 8.00 -5.49 -18.09
C LEU A 214 9.40 -5.00 -17.71
N VAL A 215 10.44 -5.59 -18.29
CA VAL A 215 11.83 -5.15 -18.05
C VAL A 215 12.09 -3.80 -18.72
N ALA A 216 11.58 -3.56 -19.93
CA ALA A 216 11.69 -2.26 -20.59
C ALA A 216 10.98 -1.13 -19.80
N HIS A 217 9.93 -1.45 -19.06
CA HIS A 217 9.14 -0.52 -18.22
C HIS A 217 9.28 -0.86 -16.72
N LEU A 218 10.49 -1.25 -16.31
CA LEU A 218 10.74 -1.78 -14.96
C LEU A 218 10.31 -0.81 -13.84
N GLU A 219 10.49 0.50 -14.05
CA GLU A 219 10.04 1.51 -13.08
C GLU A 219 8.52 1.42 -12.84
N GLN A 220 7.73 1.36 -13.91
CA GLN A 220 6.28 1.26 -13.83
C GLN A 220 5.85 -0.07 -13.21
N PHE A 221 6.56 -1.15 -13.52
CA PHE A 221 6.29 -2.46 -12.94
C PHE A 221 6.57 -2.48 -11.43
N ILE A 222 7.69 -1.91 -10.99
CA ILE A 222 7.99 -1.78 -9.55
C ILE A 222 6.95 -0.91 -8.84
N LEU A 223 6.50 0.17 -9.48
CA LEU A 223 5.44 1.02 -8.92
C LEU A 223 4.11 0.25 -8.79
N GLU A 224 3.78 -0.61 -9.76
CA GLU A 224 2.59 -1.47 -9.68
C GLU A 224 2.78 -2.60 -8.68
N LEU A 225 3.95 -3.22 -8.55
CA LEU A 225 4.22 -4.19 -7.49
C LEU A 225 4.00 -3.57 -6.11
N GLY A 226 4.52 -2.38 -5.89
CA GLY A 226 4.36 -1.61 -4.65
C GLY A 226 5.68 -1.25 -3.99
N ASN A 227 5.60 -0.61 -2.81
CA ASN A 227 6.78 -0.22 -2.06
C ASN A 227 7.53 -1.43 -1.50
N GLY A 228 8.85 -1.35 -1.55
CA GLY A 228 9.73 -2.34 -0.94
C GLY A 228 10.28 -3.36 -1.92
N PHE A 229 9.73 -3.47 -3.12
CA PHE A 229 10.29 -4.33 -4.15
C PHE A 229 11.56 -3.73 -4.74
N THR A 230 12.57 -4.57 -4.87
CA THR A 230 13.86 -4.28 -5.52
C THR A 230 14.13 -5.36 -6.54
N PHE A 231 14.40 -4.97 -7.78
CA PHE A 231 14.73 -5.92 -8.85
C PHE A 231 16.11 -6.51 -8.58
N VAL A 232 16.23 -7.84 -8.68
CA VAL A 232 17.46 -8.58 -8.47
C VAL A 232 17.98 -9.08 -9.81
N GLU A 233 17.21 -9.92 -10.50
CA GLU A 233 17.68 -10.57 -11.72
C GLU A 233 16.52 -10.93 -12.66
N ARG A 234 16.82 -10.97 -13.95
CA ARG A 234 15.96 -11.51 -15.01
C ARG A 234 16.49 -12.86 -15.44
N GLN A 235 15.61 -13.82 -15.76
CA GLN A 235 15.97 -15.16 -16.26
C GLN A 235 17.02 -15.82 -15.35
N LYS A 236 16.72 -15.84 -14.04
CA LYS A 236 17.59 -16.44 -13.03
C LYS A 236 17.80 -17.91 -13.36
N ARG A 237 19.04 -18.25 -13.74
CA ARG A 237 19.41 -19.63 -14.05
C ARG A 237 19.61 -20.44 -12.78
N MET A 238 18.98 -21.60 -12.71
CA MET A 238 19.09 -22.59 -11.65
C MET A 238 19.52 -23.91 -12.26
N ILE A 239 20.54 -24.54 -11.70
CA ILE A 239 20.98 -25.87 -12.14
C ILE A 239 20.49 -26.89 -11.12
N ILE A 240 19.64 -27.82 -11.55
CA ILE A 240 19.03 -28.85 -10.70
C ILE A 240 19.22 -30.19 -11.41
N ASP A 241 19.90 -31.12 -10.75
CA ASP A 241 20.22 -32.44 -11.29
C ASP A 241 20.91 -32.42 -12.70
N GLY A 242 21.65 -31.33 -12.95
CA GLY A 242 22.34 -31.12 -14.24
C GLY A 242 21.47 -30.52 -15.35
N GLU A 243 20.22 -30.22 -15.08
CA GLU A 243 19.29 -29.53 -15.97
C GLU A 243 19.22 -28.05 -15.66
N ASP A 244 19.03 -27.23 -16.71
CA ASP A 244 18.87 -25.76 -16.58
C ASP A 244 17.41 -25.38 -16.47
N PHE A 245 17.09 -24.63 -15.39
CA PHE A 245 15.81 -23.99 -15.18
C PHE A 245 15.98 -22.48 -15.17
N TYR A 246 14.96 -21.75 -15.58
CA TYR A 246 14.98 -20.30 -15.64
C TYR A 246 13.73 -19.71 -14.98
N LEU A 247 13.93 -18.83 -14.01
CA LEU A 247 12.88 -18.04 -13.39
C LEU A 247 12.79 -16.69 -14.11
N ASP A 248 11.62 -16.26 -14.52
CA ASP A 248 11.45 -15.06 -15.33
C ASP A 248 12.02 -13.82 -14.65
N LEU A 249 11.54 -13.51 -13.43
CA LEU A 249 11.96 -12.32 -12.68
C LEU A 249 12.17 -12.64 -11.20
N LEU A 250 13.30 -12.20 -10.67
CA LEU A 250 13.62 -12.30 -9.25
C LEU A 250 13.65 -10.91 -8.64
N PHE A 251 12.91 -10.73 -7.55
CA PHE A 251 12.88 -9.52 -6.74
C PHE A 251 13.27 -9.82 -5.30
N TYR A 252 13.65 -8.79 -4.58
CA TYR A 252 13.76 -8.80 -3.12
C TYR A 252 12.78 -7.81 -2.52
N HIS A 253 12.05 -8.20 -1.46
CA HIS A 253 11.15 -7.29 -0.77
C HIS A 253 11.74 -6.86 0.57
N ARG A 254 12.16 -5.59 0.66
CA ARG A 254 12.92 -5.04 1.80
C ARG A 254 12.24 -5.16 3.15
N ARG A 255 10.92 -5.00 3.24
CA ARG A 255 10.17 -5.04 4.50
C ARG A 255 9.71 -6.44 4.88
N LEU A 256 9.60 -7.33 3.91
CA LEU A 256 9.32 -8.75 4.16
C LEU A 256 10.60 -9.56 4.38
N HIS A 257 11.77 -8.95 4.14
CA HIS A 257 13.09 -9.58 4.26
C HIS A 257 13.19 -10.92 3.53
N ARG A 258 12.73 -10.96 2.27
CA ARG A 258 12.72 -12.20 1.48
C ARG A 258 12.78 -11.98 -0.02
N LEU A 259 13.24 -13.00 -0.72
CA LEU A 259 13.19 -13.09 -2.17
C LEU A 259 11.76 -13.33 -2.64
N ILE A 260 11.39 -12.73 -3.77
CA ILE A 260 10.11 -12.89 -4.45
C ILE A 260 10.38 -13.40 -5.87
N ALA A 261 10.04 -14.65 -6.10
CA ALA A 261 10.12 -15.29 -7.41
C ALA A 261 8.85 -15.00 -8.21
N ILE A 262 8.96 -14.31 -9.34
CA ILE A 262 7.82 -14.00 -10.22
C ILE A 262 7.96 -14.81 -11.50
N ASP A 263 6.90 -15.56 -11.83
CA ASP A 263 6.83 -16.37 -13.04
C ASP A 263 5.58 -15.98 -13.83
N LEU A 264 5.74 -15.70 -15.13
CA LEU A 264 4.72 -15.13 -16.01
C LEU A 264 4.06 -16.24 -16.82
N LYS A 265 2.75 -16.29 -16.81
CA LYS A 265 1.98 -17.31 -17.54
C LYS A 265 0.89 -16.68 -18.40
N LEU A 266 0.78 -17.12 -19.64
CA LEU A 266 -0.35 -16.79 -20.48
C LEU A 266 -1.51 -17.75 -20.23
N GLY A 267 -2.73 -17.21 -20.23
CA GLY A 267 -3.93 -17.99 -20.00
C GLY A 267 -4.20 -18.29 -18.54
N ARG A 268 -4.94 -19.38 -18.33
CA ARG A 268 -5.43 -19.78 -17.00
C ARG A 268 -4.33 -20.47 -16.19
N PHE A 269 -4.35 -20.28 -14.86
CA PHE A 269 -3.53 -21.05 -13.94
C PHE A 269 -3.69 -22.56 -14.15
N LYS A 270 -2.60 -23.31 -14.09
CA LYS A 270 -2.56 -24.77 -14.20
C LYS A 270 -1.83 -25.38 -13.01
N ALA A 271 -2.35 -26.51 -12.49
CA ALA A 271 -1.78 -27.20 -11.31
C ALA A 271 -0.27 -27.52 -11.43
N GLN A 272 0.21 -27.79 -12.63
CA GLN A 272 1.65 -28.04 -12.88
C GLN A 272 2.57 -26.88 -12.51
N TYR A 273 2.09 -25.64 -12.54
CA TYR A 273 2.89 -24.46 -12.19
C TYR A 273 3.25 -24.42 -10.71
N LYS A 274 2.45 -25.07 -9.84
CA LYS A 274 2.78 -25.25 -8.44
C LYS A 274 4.11 -25.97 -8.26
N GLY A 275 4.26 -27.16 -8.86
CA GLY A 275 5.48 -27.96 -8.72
C GLY A 275 6.72 -27.23 -9.23
N GLN A 276 6.61 -26.52 -10.37
CA GLN A 276 7.70 -25.71 -10.90
C GLN A 276 8.08 -24.58 -9.91
N MET A 277 7.11 -23.83 -9.40
CA MET A 277 7.37 -22.74 -8.46
C MET A 277 7.93 -23.26 -7.13
N GLU A 278 7.39 -24.35 -6.58
CA GLU A 278 7.92 -24.97 -5.36
C GLU A 278 9.41 -25.37 -5.53
N LEU A 279 9.76 -25.93 -6.69
CA LEU A 279 11.15 -26.26 -6.99
C LEU A 279 12.04 -25.02 -6.98
N TYR A 280 11.60 -23.93 -7.61
CA TYR A 280 12.31 -22.64 -7.63
C TYR A 280 12.48 -22.07 -6.23
N LEU A 281 11.41 -22.05 -5.42
CA LEU A 281 11.47 -21.53 -4.06
C LEU A 281 12.43 -22.32 -3.18
N ARG A 282 12.43 -23.67 -3.27
CA ARG A 282 13.36 -24.52 -2.54
C ARG A 282 14.81 -24.33 -2.99
N TRP A 283 15.02 -24.13 -4.28
CA TRP A 283 16.36 -23.85 -4.80
C TRP A 283 16.87 -22.48 -4.31
N LEU A 284 16.04 -21.44 -4.35
CA LEU A 284 16.37 -20.12 -3.85
C LEU A 284 16.66 -20.13 -2.34
N GLU A 285 15.83 -20.83 -1.57
CA GLU A 285 16.02 -20.99 -0.11
C GLU A 285 17.39 -21.64 0.21
N LYS A 286 17.79 -22.61 -0.57
CA LYS A 286 19.04 -23.33 -0.36
C LYS A 286 20.30 -22.59 -0.82
N ASN A 287 20.21 -21.84 -1.94
CA ASN A 287 21.37 -21.33 -2.65
C ASN A 287 21.52 -19.80 -2.66
N GLU A 288 20.45 -19.05 -2.42
CA GLU A 288 20.44 -17.59 -2.54
C GLU A 288 20.01 -16.86 -1.27
N MET A 289 19.38 -17.57 -0.31
CA MET A 289 18.89 -16.95 0.92
C MET A 289 20.06 -16.64 1.86
N GLU A 290 20.09 -15.42 2.36
CA GLU A 290 21.11 -14.94 3.30
C GLU A 290 20.63 -15.07 4.77
N PRO A 291 21.56 -15.09 5.75
CA PRO A 291 21.21 -15.15 7.16
C PRO A 291 20.33 -13.97 7.59
N GLY A 292 19.19 -14.27 8.23
CA GLY A 292 18.22 -13.25 8.69
C GLY A 292 17.13 -12.93 7.68
N GLU A 293 17.13 -13.60 6.54
CA GLU A 293 16.03 -13.53 5.58
C GLU A 293 14.97 -14.60 5.90
N GLU A 294 13.76 -14.29 5.49
CA GLU A 294 12.62 -15.20 5.55
C GLU A 294 12.56 -16.05 4.27
N SER A 295 11.92 -17.23 4.33
CA SER A 295 11.76 -18.11 3.16
C SER A 295 11.17 -17.37 1.95
N PRO A 296 11.68 -17.63 0.73
CA PRO A 296 11.21 -16.99 -0.50
C PRO A 296 9.73 -17.20 -0.75
N LEU A 297 9.08 -16.24 -1.42
CA LEU A 297 7.69 -16.34 -1.88
C LEU A 297 7.62 -16.35 -3.40
N GLY A 298 6.68 -17.14 -3.93
CA GLY A 298 6.36 -17.18 -5.34
C GLY A 298 5.15 -16.34 -5.70
N LEU A 299 5.22 -15.67 -6.85
CA LEU A 299 4.10 -14.96 -7.46
C LEU A 299 3.93 -15.46 -8.90
N LEU A 300 2.87 -16.21 -9.14
CA LEU A 300 2.46 -16.64 -10.48
C LEU A 300 1.48 -15.61 -11.04
N LEU A 301 1.89 -14.90 -12.09
CA LEU A 301 1.07 -13.94 -12.80
C LEU A 301 0.41 -14.60 -14.01
N CYS A 302 -0.93 -14.70 -13.99
CA CYS A 302 -1.72 -15.35 -15.04
C CYS A 302 -2.72 -14.35 -15.63
N THR A 303 -3.12 -14.51 -16.90
CA THR A 303 -4.19 -13.65 -17.49
C THR A 303 -5.57 -14.01 -16.96
N GLU A 304 -5.77 -15.26 -16.54
CA GLU A 304 -7.04 -15.76 -16.01
C GLU A 304 -6.81 -16.52 -14.69
N GLY A 305 -7.70 -16.29 -13.73
CA GLY A 305 -7.71 -17.05 -12.48
C GLY A 305 -8.29 -18.46 -12.66
N SER A 306 -7.95 -19.34 -11.74
CA SER A 306 -8.60 -20.65 -11.54
C SER A 306 -8.75 -20.86 -10.04
N GLU A 307 -9.71 -20.15 -9.47
CA GLU A 307 -9.84 -19.99 -8.02
C GLU A 307 -10.01 -21.32 -7.28
N GLU A 308 -10.85 -22.23 -7.80
CA GLU A 308 -11.04 -23.56 -7.22
C GLU A 308 -9.75 -24.40 -7.20
N GLN A 309 -8.95 -24.37 -8.28
CA GLN A 309 -7.66 -25.09 -8.29
C GLN A 309 -6.66 -24.46 -7.31
N ILE A 310 -6.65 -23.12 -7.20
CA ILE A 310 -5.76 -22.39 -6.29
C ILE A 310 -6.05 -22.78 -4.85
N GLU A 311 -7.33 -22.84 -4.49
CA GLU A 311 -7.82 -23.23 -3.16
C GLU A 311 -7.49 -24.69 -2.83
N LEU A 312 -7.92 -25.64 -3.69
CA LEU A 312 -7.67 -27.07 -3.51
C LEU A 312 -6.18 -27.42 -3.38
N LEU A 313 -5.31 -26.67 -4.06
CA LEU A 313 -3.86 -26.86 -4.00
C LEU A 313 -3.21 -26.22 -2.78
N GLN A 314 -3.96 -25.44 -1.98
CA GLN A 314 -3.46 -24.75 -0.78
C GLN A 314 -2.15 -24.00 -1.02
N LEU A 315 -2.08 -23.23 -2.11
CA LEU A 315 -0.86 -22.58 -2.58
C LEU A 315 -0.28 -21.61 -1.55
N ASP A 316 -1.13 -20.96 -0.78
CA ASP A 316 -0.73 -20.04 0.29
C ASP A 316 0.16 -20.72 1.33
N LYS A 317 -0.13 -21.99 1.68
CA LYS A 317 0.69 -22.77 2.62
C LYS A 317 2.06 -23.14 2.04
N ALA A 318 2.17 -23.20 0.71
CA ALA A 318 3.43 -23.43 0.01
C ALA A 318 4.23 -22.14 -0.25
N GLY A 319 3.77 -20.99 0.23
CA GLY A 319 4.39 -19.71 -0.02
C GLY A 319 4.20 -19.19 -1.46
N ILE A 320 3.19 -19.69 -2.17
CA ILE A 320 2.90 -19.32 -3.55
C ILE A 320 1.63 -18.49 -3.61
N ARG A 321 1.68 -17.36 -4.30
CA ARG A 321 0.54 -16.51 -4.64
C ARG A 321 0.25 -16.60 -6.13
N VAL A 322 -1.00 -16.76 -6.49
CA VAL A 322 -1.47 -16.64 -7.88
C VAL A 322 -2.26 -15.37 -8.01
N ALA A 323 -1.92 -14.56 -8.99
CA ALA A 323 -2.62 -13.31 -9.24
C ALA A 323 -2.93 -13.16 -10.73
N GLN A 324 -4.04 -12.50 -11.01
CA GLN A 324 -4.35 -12.07 -12.36
C GLN A 324 -3.54 -10.83 -12.72
N TYR A 325 -3.32 -10.61 -14.01
CA TYR A 325 -2.86 -9.34 -14.54
C TYR A 325 -3.70 -8.91 -15.75
N MET A 326 -3.75 -7.60 -15.96
CA MET A 326 -4.48 -6.98 -17.08
C MET A 326 -3.54 -6.05 -17.84
N THR A 327 -3.34 -6.31 -19.15
CA THR A 327 -2.56 -5.43 -20.04
C THR A 327 -3.45 -4.37 -20.71
N GLU A 328 -4.76 -4.58 -20.70
CA GLU A 328 -5.77 -3.61 -21.14
C GLU A 328 -6.82 -3.46 -20.04
N LEU A 329 -7.01 -2.22 -19.55
CA LEU A 329 -8.01 -1.95 -18.52
C LEU A 329 -9.36 -1.64 -19.19
N PRO A 330 -10.45 -2.29 -18.75
CA PRO A 330 -11.78 -1.94 -19.21
C PRO A 330 -12.19 -0.53 -18.69
N PRO A 331 -13.25 0.09 -19.23
CA PRO A 331 -13.80 1.32 -18.67
C PRO A 331 -13.98 1.23 -17.15
N ARG A 332 -13.68 2.32 -16.43
CA ARG A 332 -13.58 2.34 -14.96
C ARG A 332 -14.80 1.74 -14.24
N ASN A 333 -16.00 2.01 -14.74
CA ASN A 333 -17.23 1.46 -14.15
C ASN A 333 -17.30 -0.07 -14.26
N ILE A 334 -16.83 -0.63 -15.36
CA ILE A 334 -16.78 -2.09 -15.59
C ILE A 334 -15.70 -2.70 -14.70
N LEU A 335 -14.52 -2.08 -14.64
CA LEU A 335 -13.42 -2.51 -13.79
C LEU A 335 -13.83 -2.59 -12.31
N ILE A 336 -14.51 -1.54 -11.82
CA ILE A 336 -15.03 -1.50 -10.44
C ILE A 336 -16.00 -2.67 -10.19
N GLN A 337 -16.94 -2.90 -11.12
CA GLN A 337 -17.89 -4.01 -10.98
C GLN A 337 -17.20 -5.38 -10.98
N GLN A 338 -16.21 -5.59 -11.85
CA GLN A 338 -15.44 -6.83 -11.92
C GLN A 338 -14.69 -7.10 -10.62
N ILE A 339 -13.95 -6.13 -10.12
CA ILE A 339 -13.16 -6.27 -8.88
C ILE A 339 -14.08 -6.51 -7.68
N GLN A 340 -15.19 -5.75 -7.56
CA GLN A 340 -16.14 -5.94 -6.48
C GLN A 340 -16.82 -7.32 -6.53
N LYS A 341 -17.15 -7.79 -7.73
CA LYS A 341 -17.73 -9.13 -7.92
C LYS A 341 -16.74 -10.22 -7.50
N SER A 342 -15.50 -10.17 -7.98
CA SER A 342 -14.45 -11.13 -7.62
C SER A 342 -14.19 -11.15 -6.11
N LEU A 343 -14.16 -9.98 -5.47
CA LEU A 343 -14.00 -9.87 -4.03
C LEU A 343 -15.19 -10.48 -3.26
N ALA A 344 -16.42 -10.24 -3.72
CA ALA A 344 -17.62 -10.81 -3.10
C ALA A 344 -17.62 -12.34 -3.21
N GLU A 345 -17.32 -12.87 -4.39
CA GLU A 345 -17.22 -14.32 -4.63
C GLU A 345 -16.14 -14.98 -3.78
N ALA A 346 -14.98 -14.34 -3.63
CA ALA A 346 -13.90 -14.83 -2.76
C ALA A 346 -14.31 -14.86 -1.28
N LYS A 347 -15.02 -13.83 -0.80
CA LYS A 347 -15.52 -13.79 0.59
C LYS A 347 -16.60 -14.82 0.87
N GLU A 348 -17.51 -15.04 -0.06
CA GLU A 348 -18.59 -16.04 0.07
C GLU A 348 -18.01 -17.45 0.19
N ARG A 349 -16.98 -17.78 -0.58
CA ARG A 349 -16.29 -19.08 -0.49
C ARG A 349 -15.64 -19.28 0.87
N LEU A 350 -14.87 -18.30 1.34
CA LEU A 350 -14.24 -18.39 2.67
C LEU A 350 -15.25 -18.50 3.81
N GLY A 351 -16.42 -17.86 3.69
CA GLY A 351 -17.51 -17.99 4.67
C GLY A 351 -18.07 -19.42 4.72
N ASN A 352 -18.25 -20.06 3.56
CA ASN A 352 -18.75 -21.43 3.47
C ASN A 352 -17.73 -22.47 3.97
N ASP A 353 -16.43 -22.17 3.94
CA ASP A 353 -15.40 -23.10 4.44
C ASP A 353 -15.29 -23.07 5.96
N VAL A 354 -15.47 -21.90 6.59
CA VAL A 354 -15.49 -21.78 8.06
C VAL A 354 -16.69 -22.53 8.66
N GLU A 355 -17.87 -22.46 8.03
CA GLU A 355 -19.06 -23.19 8.50
C GLU A 355 -18.90 -24.73 8.41
N LYS A 356 -18.10 -25.23 7.46
CA LYS A 356 -17.81 -26.66 7.32
C LYS A 356 -16.76 -27.18 8.29
N GLU A 357 -15.81 -26.33 8.72
CA GLU A 357 -14.81 -26.71 9.73
C GLU A 357 -15.41 -26.75 11.15
N ASP A 358 -16.47 -25.96 11.42
CA ASP A 358 -17.17 -25.96 12.70
C ASP A 358 -18.20 -27.12 12.85
N GLU A 359 -18.55 -27.86 11.77
CA GLU A 359 -19.44 -29.01 11.76
C GLU A 359 -18.73 -30.38 11.86
N VAL A 360 -17.38 -30.42 11.91
CA VAL A 360 -16.56 -31.64 12.04
C VAL A 360 -15.90 -31.70 13.40
#